data_9a67d7d46ebee1320060025fc378c966
#
_entry.id   9a67d7d46ebee1320060025fc378c966
#
_cell.length_a   1.000
_cell.length_b   1.000
_cell.length_c   1.000
_cell.angle_alpha   90.00
_cell.angle_beta   90.00
_cell.angle_gamma   90.00
#
_symmetry.space_group_name_H-M   'P 1'
#
loop_
_entity.id
_entity.type
_entity.pdbx_description
1 polymer ?
#
loop_
_entity_poly.entity_id
_entity_poly.type
_entity_poly.pdbx_seq_one_letter_code
_entity_poly.pdbx_strand_id
1 'polypeptide(L)'
;PIRCTVNPAVLEGDVYKNQKVNKNCNVVVIGGGTAGLEAACTAAEVGCNTFLLEKGETLGGLASVISKIPAKKRLADFPNYLIHRAEQLENLYIFTNTEGTPENIRKFHPNLIVSSTGSAPLLPPIKGLHDRIDKEGSKVASILGMINHINDYPEDMTGKKVVVVGGGAVGLDVVEFFAARNAEISIVEMMDQIGRDLDPVTKNDMKDQMKKHHVAQLTKTALQEVKDSSFLVKDAEGERELPFDYGFVCLGMRA
;
A
#
# COMPACT_ATOMS: atom_id res chain seq x y z
N PRO A 1 26.14 3.36 -0.65
CA PRO A 1 25.91 4.53 0.21
C PRO A 1 24.81 4.23 1.22
N ILE A 2 24.99 4.69 2.45
CA ILE A 2 23.98 4.59 3.51
C ILE A 2 22.91 5.65 3.20
N ARG A 3 21.65 5.24 3.12
CA ARG A 3 20.49 6.13 2.98
C ARG A 3 19.48 5.81 4.07
N CYS A 4 18.70 6.79 4.47
CA CYS A 4 17.61 6.61 5.45
C CYS A 4 16.27 6.67 4.73
N THR A 5 15.38 5.73 5.04
CA THR A 5 14.04 5.66 4.44
C THR A 5 13.15 6.84 4.84
N VAL A 6 13.39 7.42 6.03
CA VAL A 6 12.57 8.50 6.59
C VAL A 6 13.24 9.88 6.56
N ASN A 7 14.55 9.94 6.34
CA ASN A 7 15.30 11.19 6.26
C ASN A 7 16.11 11.26 4.96
N PRO A 8 15.59 11.90 3.90
CA PRO A 8 16.30 12.03 2.63
C PRO A 8 17.58 12.86 2.75
N ALA A 9 17.67 13.75 3.74
CA ALA A 9 18.83 14.62 3.96
C ALA A 9 19.97 13.95 4.71
N VAL A 10 19.87 12.66 5.10
CA VAL A 10 20.94 11.96 5.81
C VAL A 10 22.22 11.94 4.97
N LEU A 11 23.32 12.46 5.51
CA LEU A 11 24.62 12.65 4.85
C LEU A 11 24.60 13.59 3.61
N GLU A 12 23.50 14.21 3.28
CA GLU A 12 23.33 15.10 2.13
C GLU A 12 22.71 16.46 2.55
N GLY A 13 22.95 16.92 3.77
CA GLY A 13 22.32 18.11 4.34
C GLY A 13 22.55 19.40 3.53
N ASP A 14 23.67 19.51 2.80
CA ASP A 14 23.92 20.69 1.95
C ASP A 14 23.08 20.68 0.67
N VAL A 15 22.73 19.49 0.16
CA VAL A 15 21.87 19.33 -1.02
C VAL A 15 20.44 19.69 -0.70
N TYR A 16 19.98 19.33 0.51
CA TYR A 16 18.61 19.51 0.99
C TYR A 16 18.40 20.76 1.85
N LYS A 17 19.32 21.74 1.79
CA LYS A 17 19.11 23.03 2.45
C LYS A 17 17.91 23.74 1.81
N ASN A 18 16.85 23.92 2.59
CA ASN A 18 15.69 24.67 2.15
C ASN A 18 16.02 26.17 2.08
N GLN A 19 16.01 26.73 0.88
CA GLN A 19 16.15 28.16 0.67
C GLN A 19 14.78 28.84 0.79
N LYS A 20 14.71 30.00 1.47
CA LYS A 20 13.47 30.75 1.58
C LYS A 20 13.04 31.32 0.23
N VAL A 21 11.74 31.26 -0.04
CA VAL A 21 11.11 31.88 -1.20
C VAL A 21 10.93 33.37 -0.91
N ASN A 22 11.39 34.24 -1.81
CA ASN A 22 11.34 35.70 -1.64
C ASN A 22 10.06 36.35 -2.21
N LYS A 23 9.09 35.57 -2.65
CA LYS A 23 7.82 36.03 -3.24
C LYS A 23 6.66 35.33 -2.58
N ASN A 24 5.52 36.01 -2.50
CA ASN A 24 4.27 35.34 -2.11
C ASN A 24 4.02 34.18 -3.06
N CYS A 25 3.91 32.99 -2.52
CA CYS A 25 3.72 31.75 -3.27
C CYS A 25 2.63 30.93 -2.59
N ASN A 26 1.61 30.56 -3.36
CA ASN A 26 0.58 29.63 -2.92
C ASN A 26 0.84 28.28 -3.55
N VAL A 27 0.98 27.25 -2.72
CA VAL A 27 1.16 25.87 -3.13
C VAL A 27 -0.05 25.05 -2.72
N VAL A 28 -0.66 24.34 -3.65
CA VAL A 28 -1.71 23.37 -3.35
C VAL A 28 -1.13 21.98 -3.52
N VAL A 29 -1.24 21.16 -2.48
CA VAL A 29 -0.83 19.76 -2.45
C VAL A 29 -2.07 18.88 -2.40
N ILE A 30 -2.16 17.90 -3.31
CA ILE A 30 -3.30 17.00 -3.43
C ILE A 30 -2.88 15.62 -2.93
N GLY A 31 -3.52 15.16 -1.83
CA GLY A 31 -3.25 13.90 -1.17
C GLY A 31 -2.40 14.05 0.09
N GLY A 32 -2.96 13.64 1.22
CA GLY A 32 -2.37 13.71 2.56
C GLY A 32 -1.58 12.46 2.96
N GLY A 33 -1.06 11.70 1.98
CA GLY A 33 -0.12 10.61 2.22
C GLY A 33 1.28 11.12 2.56
N THR A 34 2.25 10.21 2.73
CA THR A 34 3.63 10.56 3.11
C THR A 34 4.29 11.53 2.12
N ALA A 35 4.09 11.32 0.82
CA ALA A 35 4.65 12.20 -0.21
C ALA A 35 4.04 13.60 -0.17
N GLY A 36 2.72 13.69 0.00
CA GLY A 36 2.03 14.98 0.08
C GLY A 36 2.33 15.74 1.36
N LEU A 37 2.39 15.05 2.49
CA LEU A 37 2.79 15.65 3.76
C LEU A 37 4.22 16.20 3.69
N GLU A 38 5.19 15.44 3.15
CA GLU A 38 6.56 15.94 2.97
C GLU A 38 6.61 17.15 2.05
N ALA A 39 5.90 17.10 0.91
CA ALA A 39 5.84 18.22 -0.01
C ALA A 39 5.20 19.46 0.62
N ALA A 40 4.13 19.28 1.38
CA ALA A 40 3.43 20.38 2.06
C ALA A 40 4.29 21.01 3.16
N CYS A 41 4.93 20.21 4.00
CA CYS A 41 5.87 20.69 5.01
C CYS A 41 7.01 21.47 4.37
N THR A 42 7.65 20.89 3.35
CA THR A 42 8.76 21.54 2.66
C THR A 42 8.34 22.88 2.01
N ALA A 43 7.19 22.93 1.35
CA ALA A 43 6.68 24.16 0.77
C ALA A 43 6.41 25.26 1.82
N ALA A 44 5.82 24.88 2.95
CA ALA A 44 5.57 25.81 4.05
C ALA A 44 6.88 26.27 4.71
N GLU A 45 7.83 25.39 4.95
CA GLU A 45 9.15 25.70 5.54
C GLU A 45 9.96 26.67 4.68
N VAL A 46 9.85 26.62 3.37
CA VAL A 46 10.50 27.61 2.49
C VAL A 46 9.74 28.94 2.42
N GLY A 47 8.55 29.05 3.03
CA GLY A 47 7.81 30.29 3.21
C GLY A 47 6.59 30.46 2.29
N CYS A 48 6.16 29.39 1.58
CA CYS A 48 4.91 29.45 0.79
C CYS A 48 3.68 29.28 1.69
N ASN A 49 2.58 29.93 1.34
CA ASN A 49 1.26 29.56 1.86
C ASN A 49 0.88 28.21 1.25
N THR A 50 0.73 27.19 2.05
CA THR A 50 0.54 25.82 1.56
C THR A 50 -0.83 25.28 1.96
N PHE A 51 -1.54 24.70 1.01
CA PHE A 51 -2.88 24.15 1.18
C PHE A 51 -2.86 22.67 0.82
N LEU A 52 -2.98 21.81 1.84
CA LEU A 52 -3.02 20.35 1.66
C LEU A 52 -4.47 19.89 1.62
N LEU A 53 -4.87 19.27 0.50
CA LEU A 53 -6.20 18.71 0.30
C LEU A 53 -6.13 17.18 0.38
N GLU A 54 -6.85 16.60 1.34
CA GLU A 54 -6.99 15.14 1.50
C GLU A 54 -8.47 14.76 1.39
N LYS A 55 -8.77 13.84 0.45
CA LYS A 55 -10.16 13.37 0.23
C LYS A 55 -10.71 12.54 1.38
N GLY A 56 -9.83 11.85 2.11
CA GLY A 56 -10.19 11.05 3.28
C GLY A 56 -10.30 11.87 4.55
N GLU A 57 -10.77 11.25 5.60
CA GLU A 57 -10.92 11.85 6.92
C GLU A 57 -9.55 12.01 7.63
N THR A 58 -8.59 11.11 7.35
CA THR A 58 -7.32 11.02 8.06
C THR A 58 -6.12 11.18 7.13
N LEU A 59 -5.03 11.69 7.68
CA LEU A 59 -3.74 11.82 7.00
C LEU A 59 -2.89 10.55 7.12
N GLY A 60 -1.78 10.50 6.38
CA GLY A 60 -0.77 9.44 6.43
C GLY A 60 -0.88 8.42 5.28
N GLY A 61 -2.02 8.38 4.58
CA GLY A 61 -2.21 7.57 3.37
C GLY A 61 -1.94 6.07 3.58
N LEU A 62 -1.41 5.40 2.55
CA LEU A 62 -1.18 3.95 2.58
C LEU A 62 -0.23 3.49 3.68
N ALA A 63 0.76 4.30 4.08
CA ALA A 63 1.68 3.92 5.16
C ALA A 63 0.92 3.74 6.50
N SER A 64 -0.02 4.63 6.81
CA SER A 64 -0.89 4.50 7.98
C SER A 64 -1.86 3.32 7.85
N VAL A 65 -2.36 3.02 6.64
CA VAL A 65 -3.23 1.86 6.42
C VAL A 65 -2.45 0.56 6.62
N ILE A 66 -1.28 0.42 5.99
CA ILE A 66 -0.45 -0.80 6.07
C ILE A 66 0.05 -1.03 7.50
N SER A 67 0.28 0.02 8.29
CA SER A 67 0.71 -0.10 9.68
C SER A 67 -0.29 -0.81 10.61
N LYS A 68 -1.55 -1.00 10.16
CA LYS A 68 -2.54 -1.81 10.88
C LYS A 68 -2.18 -3.31 10.87
N ILE A 69 -1.35 -3.76 9.94
CA ILE A 69 -0.80 -5.13 9.97
C ILE A 69 0.18 -5.22 11.16
N PRO A 70 0.01 -6.19 12.10
CA PRO A 70 0.81 -6.24 13.33
C PRO A 70 2.32 -6.22 13.11
N ALA A 71 2.82 -6.94 12.12
CA ALA A 71 4.24 -6.96 11.76
C ALA A 71 4.75 -5.63 11.17
N LYS A 72 3.85 -4.76 10.69
CA LYS A 72 4.17 -3.50 10.02
C LYS A 72 3.82 -2.26 10.86
N LYS A 73 3.44 -2.39 12.12
CA LYS A 73 2.96 -1.28 12.95
C LYS A 73 3.91 -0.07 13.00
N ARG A 74 5.22 -0.29 12.89
CA ARG A 74 6.23 0.78 12.90
C ARG A 74 6.22 1.64 11.62
N LEU A 75 5.52 1.23 10.56
CA LEU A 75 5.32 2.09 9.40
C LEU A 75 4.51 3.35 9.72
N ALA A 76 3.75 3.36 10.82
CA ALA A 76 3.06 4.56 11.29
C ALA A 76 4.01 5.65 11.81
N ASP A 77 5.21 5.31 12.23
CA ASP A 77 6.14 6.27 12.86
C ASP A 77 6.46 7.43 11.91
N PHE A 78 6.65 7.14 10.62
CA PHE A 78 6.97 8.16 9.63
C PHE A 78 5.81 9.11 9.28
N PRO A 79 4.62 8.64 8.89
CA PRO A 79 3.49 9.54 8.69
C PRO A 79 3.12 10.32 9.94
N ASN A 80 3.20 9.73 11.13
CA ASN A 80 2.94 10.44 12.39
C ASN A 80 3.95 11.58 12.62
N TYR A 81 5.23 11.35 12.32
CA TYR A 81 6.24 12.41 12.34
C TYR A 81 5.90 13.55 11.38
N LEU A 82 5.49 13.22 10.14
CA LEU A 82 5.14 14.23 9.15
C LEU A 82 3.88 15.02 9.54
N ILE A 83 2.87 14.36 10.09
CA ILE A 83 1.66 15.00 10.59
C ILE A 83 2.01 15.98 11.70
N HIS A 84 2.80 15.54 12.69
CA HIS A 84 3.24 16.41 13.78
C HIS A 84 4.08 17.59 13.26
N ARG A 85 4.97 17.38 12.29
CA ARG A 85 5.73 18.47 11.65
C ARG A 85 4.80 19.45 10.94
N ALA A 86 3.77 18.97 10.26
CA ALA A 86 2.79 19.80 9.56
C ALA A 86 1.99 20.68 10.53
N GLU A 87 1.62 20.15 11.70
CA GLU A 87 0.88 20.87 12.75
C GLU A 87 1.67 22.06 13.37
N GLN A 88 2.99 22.06 13.25
CA GLN A 88 3.85 23.14 13.76
C GLN A 88 4.01 24.31 12.78
N LEU A 89 3.47 24.22 11.56
CA LEU A 89 3.68 25.19 10.49
C LEU A 89 2.45 26.10 10.32
N GLU A 90 2.54 27.36 10.77
CA GLU A 90 1.45 28.33 10.76
C GLU A 90 0.93 28.69 9.36
N ASN A 91 1.77 28.50 8.32
CA ASN A 91 1.45 28.76 6.92
C ASN A 91 1.08 27.49 6.13
N LEU A 92 0.81 26.38 6.82
CA LEU A 92 0.27 25.14 6.25
C LEU A 92 -1.17 24.91 6.70
N TYR A 93 -2.08 24.91 5.74
CA TYR A 93 -3.52 24.73 5.95
C TYR A 93 -3.93 23.36 5.45
N ILE A 94 -4.50 22.52 6.33
CA ILE A 94 -4.88 21.14 6.04
C ILE A 94 -6.40 21.03 5.94
N PHE A 95 -6.88 20.45 4.84
CA PHE A 95 -8.29 20.22 4.55
C PHE A 95 -8.53 18.72 4.32
N THR A 96 -9.00 18.03 5.34
CA THR A 96 -9.50 16.66 5.21
C THR A 96 -10.93 16.65 4.64
N ASN A 97 -11.43 15.49 4.23
CA ASN A 97 -12.73 15.33 3.54
C ASN A 97 -12.87 16.28 2.34
N THR A 98 -11.75 16.64 1.70
CA THR A 98 -11.71 17.61 0.60
C THR A 98 -10.97 17.02 -0.60
N GLU A 99 -11.73 16.72 -1.64
CA GLU A 99 -11.15 16.21 -2.88
C GLU A 99 -10.44 17.32 -3.67
N GLY A 100 -9.28 17.02 -4.23
CA GLY A 100 -8.49 17.92 -5.07
C GLY A 100 -9.07 18.12 -6.47
N THR A 101 -10.33 18.54 -6.57
CA THR A 101 -10.97 18.87 -7.84
C THR A 101 -10.43 20.19 -8.39
N PRO A 102 -10.49 20.43 -9.73
CA PRO A 102 -10.11 21.71 -10.31
C PRO A 102 -10.82 22.91 -9.67
N GLU A 103 -12.08 22.72 -9.25
CA GLU A 103 -12.86 23.75 -8.56
C GLU A 103 -12.28 24.09 -7.18
N ASN A 104 -12.00 23.05 -6.37
CA ASN A 104 -11.43 23.24 -5.03
C ASN A 104 -10.03 23.84 -5.10
N ILE A 105 -9.20 23.38 -6.02
CA ILE A 105 -7.84 23.88 -6.21
C ILE A 105 -7.82 25.37 -6.56
N ARG A 106 -8.69 25.83 -7.49
CA ARG A 106 -8.73 27.24 -7.93
C ARG A 106 -9.06 28.22 -6.81
N LYS A 107 -9.78 27.81 -5.75
CA LYS A 107 -10.11 28.65 -4.60
C LYS A 107 -8.89 29.21 -3.88
N PHE A 108 -7.75 28.52 -3.98
CA PHE A 108 -6.49 28.92 -3.33
C PHE A 108 -5.55 29.72 -4.24
N HIS A 109 -5.94 30.00 -5.48
CA HIS A 109 -5.12 30.73 -6.46
C HIS A 109 -3.67 30.23 -6.51
N PRO A 110 -3.42 28.93 -6.79
CA PRO A 110 -2.09 28.32 -6.69
C PRO A 110 -1.12 28.85 -7.73
N ASN A 111 0.12 29.06 -7.31
CA ASN A 111 1.27 29.26 -8.20
C ASN A 111 1.88 27.91 -8.58
N LEU A 112 1.73 26.89 -7.70
CA LEU A 112 2.22 25.54 -7.92
C LEU A 112 1.19 24.54 -7.38
N ILE A 113 1.02 23.43 -8.10
CA ILE A 113 0.20 22.30 -7.68
C ILE A 113 1.10 21.07 -7.62
N VAL A 114 1.07 20.36 -6.48
CA VAL A 114 1.77 19.09 -6.29
C VAL A 114 0.73 17.98 -6.22
N SER A 115 0.78 17.04 -7.17
CA SER A 115 -0.09 15.86 -7.18
C SER A 115 0.61 14.69 -6.49
N SER A 116 0.03 14.21 -5.37
CA SER A 116 0.52 13.09 -4.55
C SER A 116 -0.64 12.16 -4.15
N THR A 117 -1.48 11.84 -5.12
CA THR A 117 -2.74 11.09 -4.94
C THR A 117 -2.56 9.61 -4.59
N GLY A 118 -1.30 9.14 -4.56
CA GLY A 118 -0.98 7.77 -4.15
C GLY A 118 -1.33 6.71 -5.19
N SER A 119 -1.62 5.52 -4.74
CA SER A 119 -1.92 4.37 -5.59
C SER A 119 -3.07 3.53 -5.02
N ALA A 120 -3.70 2.74 -5.91
CA ALA A 120 -4.73 1.78 -5.58
C ALA A 120 -4.34 0.37 -6.06
N PRO A 121 -4.95 -0.71 -5.53
CA PRO A 121 -4.72 -2.06 -6.03
C PRO A 121 -4.94 -2.17 -7.54
N LEU A 122 -4.02 -2.82 -8.23
CA LEU A 122 -4.17 -3.12 -9.65
C LEU A 122 -5.16 -4.27 -9.83
N LEU A 123 -6.27 -3.98 -10.47
CA LEU A 123 -7.34 -4.95 -10.75
C LEU A 123 -7.51 -5.11 -12.28
N PRO A 124 -6.81 -6.05 -12.91
CA PRO A 124 -6.96 -6.30 -14.33
C PRO A 124 -8.34 -6.91 -14.66
N PRO A 125 -8.77 -6.93 -15.93
CA PRO A 125 -10.06 -7.44 -16.34
C PRO A 125 -10.11 -8.98 -16.36
N ILE A 126 -9.82 -9.60 -15.21
CA ILE A 126 -9.94 -11.05 -15.01
C ILE A 126 -11.41 -11.39 -14.74
N LYS A 127 -11.89 -12.45 -15.36
CA LYS A 127 -13.28 -12.91 -15.23
C LYS A 127 -13.65 -13.12 -13.76
N GLY A 128 -14.74 -12.51 -13.32
CA GLY A 128 -15.28 -12.59 -11.96
C GLY A 128 -14.54 -11.80 -10.89
N LEU A 129 -13.40 -11.16 -11.20
CA LEU A 129 -12.62 -10.41 -10.21
C LEU A 129 -13.38 -9.20 -9.69
N HIS A 130 -13.84 -8.33 -10.58
CA HIS A 130 -14.53 -7.08 -10.19
C HIS A 130 -15.88 -7.31 -9.50
N ASP A 131 -16.49 -8.46 -9.74
CA ASP A 131 -17.77 -8.82 -9.14
C ASP A 131 -17.63 -9.29 -7.69
N ARG A 132 -16.42 -9.70 -7.29
CA ARG A 132 -16.18 -10.37 -6.00
C ARG A 132 -15.20 -9.65 -5.09
N ILE A 133 -14.18 -8.99 -5.65
CA ILE A 133 -13.12 -8.40 -4.83
C ILE A 133 -13.69 -7.30 -3.92
N ASP A 134 -13.40 -7.40 -2.63
CA ASP A 134 -13.80 -6.45 -1.59
C ASP A 134 -15.34 -6.19 -1.52
N LYS A 135 -16.16 -7.14 -1.99
CA LYS A 135 -17.62 -7.06 -1.89
C LYS A 135 -18.09 -7.62 -0.54
N GLU A 136 -19.20 -7.09 -0.06
CA GLU A 136 -19.84 -7.58 1.16
C GLU A 136 -20.17 -9.07 1.04
N GLY A 137 -19.79 -9.86 2.06
CA GLY A 137 -19.95 -11.31 2.09
C GLY A 137 -19.03 -12.10 1.17
N SER A 138 -18.17 -11.45 0.40
CA SER A 138 -17.20 -12.14 -0.46
C SER A 138 -16.04 -12.73 0.35
N LYS A 139 -15.54 -13.87 -0.13
CA LYS A 139 -14.32 -14.49 0.40
C LYS A 139 -13.07 -14.00 -0.34
N VAL A 140 -13.21 -13.08 -1.29
CA VAL A 140 -12.13 -12.57 -2.13
C VAL A 140 -11.86 -11.12 -1.79
N ALA A 141 -10.61 -10.82 -1.40
CA ALA A 141 -10.23 -9.48 -1.02
C ALA A 141 -8.92 -9.02 -1.68
N SER A 142 -8.75 -7.72 -1.78
CA SER A 142 -7.45 -7.06 -1.99
C SER A 142 -6.70 -6.96 -0.67
N ILE A 143 -5.43 -6.48 -0.72
CA ILE A 143 -4.69 -6.15 0.51
C ILE A 143 -5.42 -5.07 1.33
N LEU A 144 -6.06 -4.09 0.70
CA LEU A 144 -6.79 -3.04 1.41
C LEU A 144 -8.08 -3.59 2.03
N GLY A 145 -8.81 -4.47 1.32
CA GLY A 145 -9.94 -5.20 1.86
C GLY A 145 -9.56 -6.04 3.07
N MET A 146 -8.43 -6.77 2.99
CA MET A 146 -7.88 -7.51 4.14
C MET A 146 -7.62 -6.60 5.34
N ILE A 147 -6.95 -5.48 5.13
CA ILE A 147 -6.58 -4.56 6.22
C ILE A 147 -7.82 -3.91 6.85
N ASN A 148 -8.84 -3.58 6.05
CA ASN A 148 -10.08 -3.01 6.57
C ASN A 148 -10.84 -3.97 7.49
N HIS A 149 -10.67 -5.26 7.28
CA HIS A 149 -11.29 -6.36 8.03
C HIS A 149 -10.27 -7.14 8.87
N ILE A 150 -9.12 -6.55 9.20
CA ILE A 150 -7.98 -7.25 9.79
C ILE A 150 -8.31 -7.90 11.14
N ASN A 151 -9.24 -7.32 11.90
CA ASN A 151 -9.67 -7.83 13.21
C ASN A 151 -10.76 -8.91 13.10
N ASP A 152 -11.32 -9.14 11.90
CA ASP A 152 -12.37 -10.14 11.68
C ASP A 152 -11.77 -11.53 11.42
N TYR A 153 -10.46 -11.61 11.13
CA TYR A 153 -9.77 -12.88 10.93
C TYR A 153 -9.44 -13.54 12.27
N PRO A 154 -9.74 -14.85 12.44
CA PRO A 154 -9.37 -15.60 13.64
C PRO A 154 -7.87 -15.54 13.92
N GLU A 155 -7.49 -15.57 15.20
CA GLU A 155 -6.08 -15.64 15.60
C GLU A 155 -5.44 -17.00 15.24
N ASP A 156 -6.21 -18.08 15.29
CA ASP A 156 -5.81 -19.40 14.83
C ASP A 156 -6.65 -19.82 13.61
N MET A 157 -5.99 -20.07 12.51
CA MET A 157 -6.57 -20.47 11.25
C MET A 157 -6.15 -21.88 10.81
N THR A 158 -5.83 -22.73 11.77
CA THR A 158 -5.51 -24.15 11.52
C THR A 158 -6.62 -24.82 10.71
N GLY A 159 -6.26 -25.47 9.60
CA GLY A 159 -7.19 -26.12 8.68
C GLY A 159 -7.94 -25.16 7.74
N LYS A 160 -7.68 -23.85 7.78
CA LYS A 160 -8.23 -22.87 6.82
C LYS A 160 -7.30 -22.72 5.65
N LYS A 161 -7.87 -22.78 4.45
CA LYS A 161 -7.13 -22.62 3.18
C LYS A 161 -7.14 -21.16 2.75
N VAL A 162 -5.95 -20.62 2.56
CA VAL A 162 -5.71 -19.25 2.05
C VAL A 162 -5.00 -19.34 0.71
N VAL A 163 -5.56 -18.72 -0.32
CA VAL A 163 -4.90 -18.64 -1.63
C VAL A 163 -4.60 -17.18 -1.94
N VAL A 164 -3.33 -16.87 -2.17
CA VAL A 164 -2.82 -15.54 -2.50
C VAL A 164 -2.35 -15.52 -3.95
N VAL A 165 -2.91 -14.64 -4.76
CA VAL A 165 -2.50 -14.44 -6.15
C VAL A 165 -1.66 -13.18 -6.27
N GLY A 166 -0.42 -13.34 -6.72
CA GLY A 166 0.61 -12.31 -6.80
C GLY A 166 1.71 -12.52 -5.77
N GLY A 167 2.91 -12.86 -6.24
CA GLY A 167 4.10 -13.16 -5.43
C GLY A 167 5.03 -11.97 -5.19
N GLY A 168 4.55 -10.72 -5.39
CA GLY A 168 5.28 -9.49 -5.04
C GLY A 168 5.17 -9.15 -3.55
N ALA A 169 5.76 -8.02 -3.15
CA ALA A 169 5.79 -7.56 -1.74
C ALA A 169 4.39 -7.56 -1.08
N VAL A 170 3.36 -7.08 -1.80
CA VAL A 170 1.99 -7.00 -1.30
C VAL A 170 1.40 -8.38 -0.97
N GLY A 171 1.58 -9.36 -1.87
CA GLY A 171 1.11 -10.73 -1.63
C GLY A 171 1.88 -11.42 -0.50
N LEU A 172 3.16 -11.13 -0.37
CA LEU A 172 3.99 -11.68 0.70
C LEU A 172 3.60 -11.10 2.08
N ASP A 173 3.14 -9.85 2.18
CA ASP A 173 2.58 -9.31 3.42
C ASP A 173 1.31 -10.08 3.85
N VAL A 174 0.47 -10.49 2.88
CA VAL A 174 -0.70 -11.36 3.15
C VAL A 174 -0.25 -12.74 3.63
N VAL A 175 0.75 -13.34 2.94
CA VAL A 175 1.32 -14.64 3.34
C VAL A 175 1.86 -14.58 4.77
N GLU A 176 2.65 -13.56 5.12
CA GLU A 176 3.20 -13.37 6.47
C GLU A 176 2.08 -13.30 7.53
N PHE A 177 1.04 -12.52 7.26
CA PHE A 177 -0.09 -12.35 8.17
C PHE A 177 -0.83 -13.65 8.47
N PHE A 178 -1.11 -14.47 7.45
CA PHE A 178 -1.85 -15.73 7.62
C PHE A 178 -0.95 -16.88 8.05
N ALA A 179 0.32 -16.90 7.69
CA ALA A 179 1.30 -17.87 8.18
C ALA A 179 1.49 -17.77 9.70
N ALA A 180 1.52 -16.55 10.24
CA ALA A 180 1.56 -16.34 11.69
C ALA A 180 0.30 -16.86 12.43
N ARG A 181 -0.77 -17.19 11.70
CA ARG A 181 -2.05 -17.72 12.19
C ARG A 181 -2.27 -19.20 11.86
N ASN A 182 -1.24 -19.92 11.42
CA ASN A 182 -1.27 -21.34 11.09
C ASN A 182 -2.21 -21.71 9.92
N ALA A 183 -2.50 -20.81 9.00
CA ALA A 183 -3.29 -21.13 7.81
C ALA A 183 -2.53 -22.05 6.83
N GLU A 184 -3.28 -22.87 6.08
CA GLU A 184 -2.74 -23.59 4.92
C GLU A 184 -2.68 -22.64 3.71
N ILE A 185 -1.46 -22.21 3.33
CA ILE A 185 -1.30 -21.16 2.34
C ILE A 185 -0.77 -21.70 1.01
N SER A 186 -1.40 -21.26 -0.09
CA SER A 186 -0.88 -21.39 -1.44
C SER A 186 -0.67 -20.00 -2.05
N ILE A 187 0.51 -19.74 -2.60
CA ILE A 187 0.80 -18.51 -3.34
C ILE A 187 0.96 -18.81 -4.82
N VAL A 188 0.22 -18.06 -5.64
CA VAL A 188 0.19 -18.18 -7.10
C VAL A 188 0.94 -17.00 -7.70
N GLU A 189 1.93 -17.28 -8.55
CA GLU A 189 2.72 -16.27 -9.23
C GLU A 189 2.89 -16.63 -10.72
N MET A 190 2.54 -15.68 -11.58
CA MET A 190 2.63 -15.85 -13.03
C MET A 190 4.08 -15.95 -13.50
N MET A 191 4.98 -15.26 -12.84
CA MET A 191 6.41 -15.30 -13.15
C MET A 191 7.06 -16.57 -12.60
N ASP A 192 8.30 -16.80 -12.97
CA ASP A 192 9.09 -17.96 -12.53
C ASP A 192 9.62 -17.84 -11.09
N GLN A 193 9.45 -16.68 -10.45
CA GLN A 193 10.02 -16.40 -9.14
C GLN A 193 9.11 -15.51 -8.28
N ILE A 194 8.89 -15.92 -7.03
CA ILE A 194 8.25 -15.14 -6.00
C ILE A 194 9.25 -14.13 -5.40
N GLY A 195 8.79 -12.94 -5.05
CA GLY A 195 9.62 -11.88 -4.45
C GLY A 195 10.69 -11.35 -5.41
N ARG A 196 10.41 -11.31 -6.71
CA ARG A 196 11.38 -10.88 -7.74
C ARG A 196 11.93 -9.49 -7.46
N ASP A 197 11.05 -8.57 -7.03
CA ASP A 197 11.36 -7.15 -6.85
C ASP A 197 11.83 -6.81 -5.41
N LEU A 198 11.98 -7.82 -4.54
CA LEU A 198 12.48 -7.62 -3.19
C LEU A 198 14.01 -7.53 -3.17
N ASP A 199 14.51 -6.76 -2.21
CA ASP A 199 15.93 -6.78 -1.90
C ASP A 199 16.39 -8.16 -1.40
N PRO A 200 17.68 -8.51 -1.54
CA PRO A 200 18.17 -9.85 -1.21
C PRO A 200 17.94 -10.28 0.25
N VAL A 201 17.96 -9.35 1.21
CA VAL A 201 17.78 -9.66 2.64
C VAL A 201 16.33 -10.04 2.90
N THR A 202 15.40 -9.17 2.51
CA THR A 202 13.95 -9.43 2.63
C THR A 202 13.55 -10.70 1.88
N LYS A 203 14.09 -10.92 0.69
CA LYS A 203 13.81 -12.11 -0.11
C LYS A 203 14.26 -13.42 0.58
N ASN A 204 15.42 -13.41 1.22
CA ASN A 204 15.89 -14.61 1.93
C ASN A 204 15.04 -14.87 3.17
N ASP A 205 14.72 -13.84 3.94
CA ASP A 205 13.83 -13.97 5.10
C ASP A 205 12.45 -14.54 4.69
N MET A 206 11.84 -13.98 3.64
CA MET A 206 10.55 -14.47 3.14
C MET A 206 10.61 -15.93 2.66
N LYS A 207 11.71 -16.36 2.02
CA LYS A 207 11.90 -17.76 1.63
C LYS A 207 11.94 -18.67 2.86
N ASP A 208 12.64 -18.28 3.90
CA ASP A 208 12.74 -19.05 5.14
C ASP A 208 11.38 -19.12 5.84
N GLN A 209 10.63 -18.02 5.87
CA GLN A 209 9.26 -17.99 6.41
C GLN A 209 8.32 -18.90 5.61
N MET A 210 8.32 -18.82 4.29
CA MET A 210 7.48 -19.68 3.45
C MET A 210 7.82 -21.17 3.64
N LYS A 211 9.10 -21.51 3.77
CA LYS A 211 9.56 -22.89 4.06
C LYS A 211 9.11 -23.35 5.43
N LYS A 212 9.31 -22.54 6.46
CA LYS A 212 8.92 -22.81 7.85
C LYS A 212 7.42 -23.10 7.98
N HIS A 213 6.59 -22.35 7.27
CA HIS A 213 5.15 -22.45 7.30
C HIS A 213 4.56 -23.33 6.17
N HIS A 214 5.40 -24.09 5.48
CA HIS A 214 5.00 -25.02 4.40
C HIS A 214 4.12 -24.39 3.33
N VAL A 215 4.37 -23.13 2.97
CA VAL A 215 3.60 -22.41 1.94
C VAL A 215 3.80 -23.05 0.57
N ALA A 216 2.71 -23.49 -0.06
CA ALA A 216 2.73 -24.03 -1.41
C ALA A 216 2.99 -22.90 -2.43
N GLN A 217 4.06 -23.03 -3.22
CA GLN A 217 4.48 -22.01 -4.19
C GLN A 217 4.17 -22.47 -5.61
N LEU A 218 3.21 -21.83 -6.26
CA LEU A 218 2.76 -22.12 -7.61
C LEU A 218 3.26 -21.02 -8.54
N THR A 219 4.51 -21.14 -8.97
CA THR A 219 5.12 -20.24 -9.97
C THR A 219 4.73 -20.62 -11.40
N LYS A 220 4.94 -19.72 -12.38
CA LYS A 220 4.51 -19.89 -13.79
C LYS A 220 3.03 -20.26 -13.91
N THR A 221 2.22 -19.78 -12.95
CA THR A 221 0.80 -20.09 -12.81
C THR A 221 0.00 -18.80 -12.86
N ALA A 222 -0.89 -18.67 -13.83
CA ALA A 222 -1.69 -17.47 -14.06
C ALA A 222 -3.13 -17.63 -13.58
N LEU A 223 -3.68 -16.62 -12.90
CA LEU A 223 -5.11 -16.52 -12.57
C LEU A 223 -5.92 -16.31 -13.84
N GLN A 224 -6.93 -17.17 -14.09
CA GLN A 224 -7.84 -17.08 -15.23
C GLN A 224 -9.25 -16.58 -14.84
N GLU A 225 -9.76 -17.05 -13.70
CA GLU A 225 -11.09 -16.69 -13.24
C GLU A 225 -11.15 -16.68 -11.71
N VAL A 226 -11.92 -15.75 -11.17
CA VAL A 226 -12.26 -15.65 -9.75
C VAL A 226 -13.67 -16.16 -9.55
N LYS A 227 -13.84 -17.20 -8.71
CA LYS A 227 -15.12 -17.76 -8.29
C LYS A 227 -15.38 -17.44 -6.81
N ASP A 228 -16.53 -17.82 -6.29
CA ASP A 228 -16.93 -17.45 -4.91
C ASP A 228 -16.03 -18.08 -3.82
N SER A 229 -15.47 -19.27 -4.09
CA SER A 229 -14.62 -20.00 -3.14
C SER A 229 -13.46 -20.76 -3.80
N SER A 230 -13.12 -20.41 -5.03
CA SER A 230 -11.95 -20.96 -5.74
C SER A 230 -11.39 -19.98 -6.76
N PHE A 231 -10.13 -20.13 -7.08
CA PHE A 231 -9.49 -19.51 -8.23
C PHE A 231 -9.24 -20.56 -9.31
N LEU A 232 -9.68 -20.29 -10.55
CA LEU A 232 -9.24 -21.06 -11.72
C LEU A 232 -7.89 -20.51 -12.14
N VAL A 233 -6.89 -21.36 -12.12
CA VAL A 233 -5.51 -21.02 -12.50
C VAL A 233 -5.04 -21.92 -13.64
N LYS A 234 -4.04 -21.44 -14.39
CA LYS A 234 -3.44 -22.12 -15.52
C LYS A 234 -1.93 -22.12 -15.45
N ASP A 235 -1.33 -23.25 -15.66
CA ASP A 235 0.10 -23.46 -15.83
C ASP A 235 0.42 -24.34 -17.06
N ALA A 236 1.63 -24.89 -17.15
CA ALA A 236 2.03 -25.74 -18.25
C ALA A 236 1.29 -27.08 -18.31
N GLU A 237 0.73 -27.55 -17.18
CA GLU A 237 -0.01 -28.81 -17.07
C GLU A 237 -1.50 -28.65 -17.44
N GLY A 238 -1.99 -27.41 -17.51
CA GLY A 238 -3.37 -27.08 -17.85
C GLY A 238 -4.06 -26.19 -16.82
N GLU A 239 -5.39 -26.25 -16.82
CA GLU A 239 -6.23 -25.48 -15.91
C GLU A 239 -6.65 -26.33 -14.72
N ARG A 240 -6.63 -25.72 -13.52
CA ARG A 240 -7.15 -26.34 -12.31
C ARG A 240 -7.74 -25.30 -11.35
N GLU A 241 -8.65 -25.76 -10.51
CA GLU A 241 -9.23 -24.94 -9.45
C GLU A 241 -8.43 -25.07 -8.15
N LEU A 242 -8.22 -23.92 -7.50
CA LEU A 242 -7.64 -23.84 -6.17
C LEU A 242 -8.75 -23.38 -5.20
N PRO A 243 -9.35 -24.29 -4.43
CA PRO A 243 -10.37 -23.95 -3.44
C PRO A 243 -9.76 -23.22 -2.24
N PHE A 244 -10.52 -22.30 -1.65
CA PHE A 244 -10.10 -21.53 -0.48
C PHE A 244 -11.25 -21.22 0.47
N ASP A 245 -10.92 -20.99 1.74
CA ASP A 245 -11.76 -20.29 2.71
C ASP A 245 -11.62 -18.77 2.56
N TYR A 246 -10.39 -18.30 2.21
CA TYR A 246 -10.07 -16.88 1.96
C TYR A 246 -9.15 -16.77 0.74
N GLY A 247 -9.54 -15.94 -0.21
CA GLY A 247 -8.78 -15.68 -1.43
C GLY A 247 -8.31 -14.23 -1.51
N PHE A 248 -7.04 -14.01 -1.87
CA PHE A 248 -6.48 -12.66 -1.97
C PHE A 248 -5.89 -12.42 -3.35
N VAL A 249 -6.20 -11.25 -3.93
CA VAL A 249 -5.66 -10.85 -5.23
C VAL A 249 -4.77 -9.63 -5.04
N CYS A 250 -3.45 -9.83 -5.20
CA CYS A 250 -2.37 -8.89 -4.87
C CYS A 250 -1.45 -8.66 -6.07
N LEU A 251 -2.01 -8.17 -7.19
CA LEU A 251 -1.31 -8.03 -8.48
C LEU A 251 -0.49 -6.74 -8.59
N GLY A 252 -0.24 -6.07 -7.48
CA GLY A 252 0.50 -4.81 -7.40
C GLY A 252 -0.41 -3.60 -7.19
N MET A 253 0.22 -2.42 -7.29
CA MET A 253 -0.42 -1.12 -7.06
C MET A 253 -0.24 -0.24 -8.29
N ARG A 254 -1.23 0.61 -8.58
CA ARG A 254 -1.21 1.57 -9.68
C ARG A 254 -1.52 2.97 -9.15
N ALA A 255 -0.69 3.95 -9.55
CA ALA A 255 -0.90 5.38 -9.35
C ALA A 255 -1.93 5.94 -10.33
#